data_f88c471d4e63823685c1c14212a520cb
#
_entry.id   f88c471d4e63823685c1c14212a520cb
#
_cell.length_a   1.000
_cell.length_b   1.000
_cell.length_c   1.000
_cell.angle_alpha   90.00
_cell.angle_beta   90.00
_cell.angle_gamma   90.00
#
_symmetry.space_group_name_H-M   'P 1'
#
loop_
_entity.id
_entity.type
_entity.pdbx_description
1 polymer ?
#
loop_
_entity_poly.entity_id
_entity_poly.type
_entity_poly.pdbx_seq_one_letter_code
_entity_poly.pdbx_strand_id
1 'polypeptide(L)'
;RFIEHKRFNEAFLMHASTSPFYPLFASLDVNAKVHAGKAGEMLWDRCIELGIETRKKLRELGRHYAAVGRSSEEKWFFDPFVPDVVTIHDSEFTQDVTDTPWEDIPTDVLKREQQCWTFNPDATWHGYANYADGYAMVDPNKLTLLTPGIDRKTGAYLDFGVPATVVAHYLREQRVVPEKCDLNSILFLMTPAEDES
;
A
#
# COMPACT_ATOMS: atom_id res chain seq x y z
N ARG A 1 29.79 14.50 1.43
CA ARG A 1 30.80 14.23 0.36
C ARG A 1 30.23 14.77 -0.93
N PHE A 2 30.96 15.67 -1.59
CA PHE A 2 30.61 16.11 -2.94
C PHE A 2 31.02 15.02 -3.94
N ILE A 3 30.11 14.72 -4.88
CA ILE A 3 30.40 13.83 -6.00
C ILE A 3 31.11 14.67 -7.07
N GLU A 4 32.22 14.17 -7.57
CA GLU A 4 32.93 14.82 -8.67
C GLU A 4 32.05 14.82 -9.93
N HIS A 5 31.77 16.00 -10.46
CA HIS A 5 30.83 16.17 -11.59
C HIS A 5 31.21 15.32 -12.81
N LYS A 6 32.50 15.23 -13.13
CA LYS A 6 32.97 14.43 -14.27
C LYS A 6 32.66 12.96 -14.12
N ARG A 7 32.95 12.37 -12.96
CA ARG A 7 32.66 10.94 -12.69
C ARG A 7 31.17 10.67 -12.66
N PHE A 8 30.38 11.57 -12.10
CA PHE A 8 28.95 11.47 -12.12
C PHE A 8 28.40 11.46 -13.54
N ASN A 9 28.87 12.41 -14.37
CA ASN A 9 28.43 12.51 -15.76
C ASN A 9 28.84 11.30 -16.60
N GLU A 10 30.06 10.76 -16.38
CA GLU A 10 30.50 9.52 -17.04
C GLU A 10 29.61 8.32 -16.65
N ALA A 11 29.30 8.16 -15.36
CA ALA A 11 28.39 7.12 -14.89
C ALA A 11 26.97 7.29 -15.46
N PHE A 12 26.47 8.51 -15.52
CA PHE A 12 25.18 8.82 -16.14
C PHE A 12 25.15 8.44 -17.62
N LEU A 13 26.17 8.82 -18.39
CA LEU A 13 26.27 8.52 -19.81
C LEU A 13 26.36 7.00 -20.11
N MET A 14 26.92 6.21 -19.20
CA MET A 14 26.96 4.74 -19.32
C MET A 14 25.55 4.11 -19.24
N HIS A 15 24.61 4.76 -18.60
CA HIS A 15 23.25 4.26 -18.38
C HIS A 15 22.20 4.98 -19.24
N ALA A 16 22.57 6.06 -19.90
CA ALA A 16 21.66 6.84 -20.75
C ALA A 16 21.68 6.33 -22.19
N SER A 17 20.53 6.41 -22.86
CA SER A 17 20.46 6.22 -24.30
C SER A 17 21.15 7.38 -25.04
N THR A 18 21.95 7.06 -26.05
CA THR A 18 22.63 8.07 -26.88
C THR A 18 21.77 8.68 -27.98
N SER A 19 20.67 8.00 -28.33
CA SER A 19 19.76 8.44 -29.38
C SER A 19 18.38 8.77 -28.83
N PRO A 20 17.75 9.86 -29.28
CA PRO A 20 16.40 10.19 -28.85
C PRO A 20 15.40 9.12 -29.34
N PHE A 21 14.56 8.65 -28.43
CA PHE A 21 13.50 7.69 -28.73
C PHE A 21 12.15 8.41 -28.71
N TYR A 22 11.73 8.89 -29.86
CA TYR A 22 10.52 9.70 -30.00
C TYR A 22 9.24 9.05 -29.47
N PRO A 23 9.01 7.71 -29.60
CA PRO A 23 7.84 7.09 -28.97
C PRO A 23 7.79 7.28 -27.45
N LEU A 24 8.95 7.36 -26.76
CA LEU A 24 9.00 7.64 -25.33
C LEU A 24 8.55 9.07 -25.03
N PHE A 25 9.00 10.05 -25.83
CA PHE A 25 8.56 11.45 -25.67
C PHE A 25 7.07 11.60 -25.91
N ALA A 26 6.55 10.93 -26.97
CA ALA A 26 5.12 10.91 -27.26
C ALA A 26 4.33 10.28 -26.10
N SER A 27 4.81 9.16 -25.52
CA SER A 27 4.15 8.53 -24.38
C SER A 27 4.13 9.43 -23.15
N LEU A 28 5.17 10.19 -22.90
CA LEU A 28 5.21 11.16 -21.78
C LEU A 28 4.19 12.29 -21.99
N ASP A 29 4.08 12.83 -23.20
CA ASP A 29 3.10 13.88 -23.51
C ASP A 29 1.66 13.36 -23.40
N VAL A 30 1.39 12.19 -23.94
CA VAL A 30 0.08 11.53 -23.82
C VAL A 30 -0.25 11.26 -22.36
N ASN A 31 0.70 10.72 -21.57
CA ASN A 31 0.51 10.46 -20.16
C ASN A 31 0.20 11.74 -19.39
N ALA A 32 0.92 12.81 -19.65
CA ALA A 32 0.64 14.11 -19.04
C ALA A 32 -0.77 14.63 -19.36
N LYS A 33 -1.26 14.39 -20.59
CA LYS A 33 -2.63 14.74 -21.00
C LYS A 33 -3.69 13.89 -20.33
N VAL A 34 -3.48 12.58 -20.24
CA VAL A 34 -4.41 11.64 -19.59
C VAL A 34 -4.61 11.99 -18.12
N HIS A 35 -3.53 12.41 -17.44
CA HIS A 35 -3.57 12.73 -16.00
C HIS A 35 -3.90 14.21 -15.72
N ALA A 36 -4.17 15.04 -16.73
CA ALA A 36 -4.49 16.45 -16.55
C ALA A 36 -5.97 16.67 -16.19
N GLY A 37 -6.21 17.58 -15.24
CA GLY A 37 -7.54 18.05 -14.87
C GLY A 37 -8.46 16.96 -14.30
N LYS A 38 -9.76 17.19 -14.36
CA LYS A 38 -10.77 16.33 -13.73
C LYS A 38 -10.75 14.87 -14.21
N ALA A 39 -10.37 14.61 -15.45
CA ALA A 39 -10.30 13.24 -15.97
C ALA A 39 -9.20 12.43 -15.24
N GLY A 40 -8.03 13.03 -15.07
CA GLY A 40 -6.94 12.42 -14.32
C GLY A 40 -7.29 12.25 -12.84
N GLU A 41 -7.90 13.26 -12.21
CA GLU A 41 -8.38 13.17 -10.83
C GLU A 41 -9.36 12.01 -10.66
N MET A 42 -10.36 11.88 -11.54
CA MET A 42 -11.34 10.79 -11.48
C MET A 42 -10.71 9.40 -11.63
N LEU A 43 -9.71 9.25 -12.50
CA LEU A 43 -9.01 7.98 -12.69
C LEU A 43 -8.31 7.53 -11.39
N TRP A 44 -7.57 8.44 -10.76
CA TRP A 44 -6.87 8.12 -9.51
C TRP A 44 -7.81 8.01 -8.32
N ASP A 45 -8.86 8.83 -8.27
CA ASP A 45 -9.87 8.79 -7.21
C ASP A 45 -10.54 7.41 -7.16
N ARG A 46 -10.94 6.87 -8.32
CA ARG A 46 -11.50 5.52 -8.43
C ARG A 46 -10.49 4.44 -8.03
N CYS A 47 -9.24 4.57 -8.47
CA CYS A 47 -8.18 3.64 -8.13
C CYS A 47 -7.92 3.58 -6.62
N ILE A 48 -7.83 4.73 -5.96
CA ILE A 48 -7.66 4.83 -4.50
C ILE A 48 -8.86 4.24 -3.78
N GLU A 49 -10.07 4.53 -4.22
CA GLU A 49 -11.31 3.99 -3.67
C GLU A 49 -11.33 2.47 -3.72
N LEU A 50 -11.04 1.87 -4.86
CA LEU A 50 -10.94 0.42 -5.02
C LEU A 50 -9.90 -0.18 -4.06
N GLY A 51 -8.74 0.47 -3.93
CA GLY A 51 -7.69 0.07 -2.98
C GLY A 51 -8.14 0.14 -1.52
N ILE A 52 -8.94 1.14 -1.14
CA ILE A 52 -9.51 1.29 0.20
C ILE A 52 -10.55 0.21 0.46
N GLU A 53 -11.50 0.04 -0.44
CA GLU A 53 -12.59 -0.95 -0.30
C GLU A 53 -12.04 -2.38 -0.23
N THR A 54 -11.01 -2.68 -1.01
CA THR A 54 -10.30 -3.97 -0.93
C THR A 54 -9.70 -4.19 0.45
N ARG A 55 -9.04 -3.18 1.04
CA ARG A 55 -8.49 -3.28 2.39
C ARG A 55 -9.57 -3.47 3.45
N LYS A 56 -10.68 -2.73 3.35
CA LYS A 56 -11.83 -2.86 4.25
C LYS A 56 -12.42 -4.27 4.19
N LYS A 57 -12.60 -4.79 2.97
CA LYS A 57 -13.11 -6.15 2.76
C LYS A 57 -12.20 -7.22 3.36
N LEU A 58 -10.90 -7.07 3.21
CA LEU A 58 -9.92 -7.98 3.83
C LEU A 58 -9.98 -7.92 5.36
N ARG A 59 -10.12 -6.75 5.96
CA ARG A 59 -10.31 -6.60 7.41
C ARG A 59 -11.63 -7.22 7.88
N GLU A 60 -12.72 -7.03 7.16
CA GLU A 60 -14.02 -7.65 7.45
C GLU A 60 -13.92 -9.17 7.44
N LEU A 61 -13.30 -9.76 6.40
CA LEU A 61 -13.05 -11.18 6.31
C LEU A 61 -12.18 -11.69 7.46
N GLY A 62 -11.11 -10.97 7.79
CA GLY A 62 -10.25 -11.28 8.94
C GLY A 62 -11.02 -11.33 10.25
N ARG A 63 -11.87 -10.34 10.51
CA ARG A 63 -12.77 -10.34 11.69
C ARG A 63 -13.74 -11.51 11.68
N HIS A 64 -14.29 -11.84 10.52
CA HIS A 64 -15.18 -13.01 10.39
C HIS A 64 -14.45 -14.31 10.76
N TYR A 65 -13.28 -14.57 10.19
CA TYR A 65 -12.51 -15.78 10.51
C TYR A 65 -12.04 -15.83 11.96
N ALA A 66 -11.66 -14.68 12.53
CA ALA A 66 -11.33 -14.60 13.95
C ALA A 66 -12.50 -14.94 14.87
N ALA A 67 -13.74 -14.62 14.45
CA ALA A 67 -14.94 -14.90 15.23
C ALA A 67 -15.42 -16.35 15.12
N VAL A 68 -15.31 -17.00 13.94
CA VAL A 68 -15.85 -18.34 13.69
C VAL A 68 -14.81 -19.46 13.82
N GLY A 69 -13.52 -19.15 13.74
CA GLY A 69 -12.43 -20.11 13.85
C GLY A 69 -12.37 -20.76 15.23
N ARG A 70 -12.15 -22.08 15.27
CA ARG A 70 -12.10 -22.90 16.49
C ARG A 70 -10.70 -23.02 17.06
N SER A 71 -9.70 -23.05 16.20
CA SER A 71 -8.28 -23.09 16.56
C SER A 71 -7.57 -21.78 16.18
N SER A 72 -6.34 -21.57 16.64
CA SER A 72 -5.51 -20.43 16.24
C SER A 72 -5.24 -20.42 14.74
N GLU A 73 -5.09 -21.62 14.12
CA GLU A 73 -4.88 -21.79 12.69
C GLU A 73 -6.12 -21.39 11.87
N GLU A 74 -7.32 -21.73 12.36
CA GLU A 74 -8.57 -21.34 11.69
C GLU A 74 -8.89 -19.85 11.80
N LYS A 75 -8.26 -19.14 12.72
CA LYS A 75 -8.39 -17.69 12.89
C LYS A 75 -7.40 -16.88 12.06
N TRP A 76 -6.57 -17.56 11.32
CA TRP A 76 -5.64 -16.93 10.43
C TRP A 76 -6.33 -16.13 9.31
N PHE A 77 -5.77 -14.99 9.00
CA PHE A 77 -6.12 -14.29 7.79
C PHE A 77 -4.98 -13.34 7.34
N PHE A 78 -5.11 -12.87 6.12
CA PHE A 78 -4.23 -11.86 5.56
C PHE A 78 -4.56 -10.51 6.18
N ASP A 79 -3.52 -9.72 6.47
CA ASP A 79 -3.68 -8.42 7.10
C ASP A 79 -3.18 -7.31 6.17
N PRO A 80 -4.05 -6.41 5.70
CA PRO A 80 -3.58 -5.25 4.94
C PRO A 80 -2.74 -4.35 5.83
N PHE A 81 -1.59 -3.91 5.30
CA PHE A 81 -0.66 -3.07 6.02
C PHE A 81 -1.15 -1.62 6.06
N VAL A 82 -1.99 -1.33 7.02
CA VAL A 82 -2.55 -0.01 7.36
C VAL A 82 -2.66 0.12 8.89
N PRO A 83 -2.88 1.32 9.44
CA PRO A 83 -3.11 1.51 10.88
C PRO A 83 -4.21 0.59 11.43
N ASP A 84 -4.07 0.15 12.67
CA ASP A 84 -5.14 -0.57 13.38
C ASP A 84 -6.28 0.38 13.72
N VAL A 85 -5.89 1.53 14.27
CA VAL A 85 -6.79 2.63 14.65
C VAL A 85 -6.23 3.93 14.12
N VAL A 86 -7.11 4.90 13.93
CA VAL A 86 -6.78 6.24 13.45
C VAL A 86 -7.31 7.28 14.43
N THR A 87 -6.49 8.29 14.68
CA THR A 87 -6.87 9.52 15.35
C THR A 87 -6.63 10.66 14.38
N ILE A 88 -7.65 11.49 14.16
CA ILE A 88 -7.64 12.61 13.23
C ILE A 88 -7.95 13.88 14.01
N HIS A 89 -7.14 14.90 13.86
CA HIS A 89 -7.35 16.21 14.45
C HIS A 89 -7.23 17.30 13.38
N ASP A 90 -7.99 18.36 13.55
CA ASP A 90 -7.92 19.57 12.72
C ASP A 90 -8.06 19.30 11.21
N SER A 91 -8.89 18.31 10.83
CA SER A 91 -9.14 17.96 9.43
C SER A 91 -10.14 18.87 8.76
N GLU A 92 -9.89 19.22 7.50
CA GLU A 92 -10.88 19.90 6.64
C GLU A 92 -11.96 18.94 6.10
N PHE A 93 -11.76 17.62 6.23
CA PHE A 93 -12.60 16.59 5.60
C PHE A 93 -13.52 15.86 6.57
N THR A 94 -13.26 15.94 7.86
CA THR A 94 -14.06 15.30 8.89
C THR A 94 -13.97 16.03 10.22
N GLN A 95 -14.89 15.75 11.14
CA GLN A 95 -14.73 16.11 12.54
C GLN A 95 -13.61 15.27 13.17
N ASP A 96 -13.12 15.70 14.31
CA ASP A 96 -12.13 14.96 15.07
C ASP A 96 -12.59 13.53 15.34
N VAL A 97 -11.67 12.61 15.11
CA VAL A 97 -11.86 11.17 15.29
C VAL A 97 -10.80 10.67 16.26
N THR A 98 -11.18 9.85 17.21
CA THR A 98 -10.25 9.29 18.21
C THR A 98 -10.36 7.78 18.23
N ASP A 99 -9.20 7.10 18.14
CA ASP A 99 -9.04 5.65 18.27
C ASP A 99 -10.09 4.82 17.51
N THR A 100 -10.45 5.27 16.31
CA THR A 100 -11.43 4.58 15.46
C THR A 100 -10.70 3.55 14.57
N PRO A 101 -11.21 2.31 14.47
CA PRO A 101 -10.65 1.32 13.55
C PRO A 101 -10.56 1.88 12.14
N TRP A 102 -9.43 1.65 11.47
CA TRP A 102 -9.16 2.21 10.14
C TRP A 102 -10.26 1.85 9.13
N GLU A 103 -10.74 0.63 9.17
CA GLU A 103 -11.80 0.14 8.27
C GLU A 103 -13.17 0.78 8.52
N ASP A 104 -13.39 1.36 9.68
CA ASP A 104 -14.65 2.02 10.05
C ASP A 104 -14.66 3.51 9.68
N ILE A 105 -13.52 4.07 9.27
CA ILE A 105 -13.43 5.44 8.74
C ILE A 105 -14.13 5.50 7.38
N PRO A 106 -14.96 6.53 7.11
CA PRO A 106 -15.60 6.71 5.80
C PRO A 106 -14.58 6.75 4.66
N THR A 107 -14.89 6.11 3.53
CA THR A 107 -14.00 6.02 2.37
C THR A 107 -13.61 7.38 1.82
N ASP A 108 -14.53 8.34 1.80
CA ASP A 108 -14.22 9.71 1.36
C ASP A 108 -13.21 10.43 2.26
N VAL A 109 -13.20 10.12 3.56
CA VAL A 109 -12.20 10.63 4.49
C VAL A 109 -10.85 9.95 4.23
N LEU A 110 -10.84 8.61 4.12
CA LEU A 110 -9.62 7.85 3.81
C LEU A 110 -8.96 8.29 2.49
N LYS A 111 -9.74 8.73 1.51
CA LYS A 111 -9.23 9.22 0.21
C LYS A 111 -8.48 10.55 0.33
N ARG A 112 -8.78 11.37 1.33
CA ARG A 112 -8.33 12.77 1.41
C ARG A 112 -7.45 13.04 2.61
N GLU A 113 -7.68 12.31 3.71
CA GLU A 113 -7.02 12.57 4.99
C GLU A 113 -5.71 11.79 5.11
N GLN A 114 -4.60 12.52 5.03
CA GLN A 114 -3.27 11.92 5.11
C GLN A 114 -2.99 11.25 6.47
N GLN A 115 -3.58 11.76 7.56
CA GLN A 115 -3.40 11.20 8.90
C GLN A 115 -3.81 9.73 8.99
N CYS A 116 -4.73 9.27 8.10
CA CYS A 116 -5.16 7.88 8.01
C CYS A 116 -4.08 6.91 7.50
N TRP A 117 -2.97 7.41 6.97
CA TRP A 117 -1.95 6.64 6.29
C TRP A 117 -0.55 6.85 6.88
N THR A 118 -0.38 7.85 7.73
CA THR A 118 0.91 8.28 8.26
C THR A 118 1.46 7.29 9.28
N PHE A 119 2.76 7.07 9.21
CA PHE A 119 3.51 6.34 10.23
C PHE A 119 3.79 7.28 11.41
N ASN A 120 2.94 7.21 12.42
CA ASN A 120 3.14 8.00 13.63
C ASN A 120 4.24 7.37 14.48
N PRO A 121 5.21 8.14 15.01
CA PRO A 121 6.36 7.63 15.76
C PRO A 121 5.98 6.76 16.98
N ASP A 122 4.88 7.10 17.63
CA ASP A 122 4.39 6.39 18.83
C ASP A 122 3.47 5.20 18.52
N ALA A 123 3.13 5.01 17.24
CA ALA A 123 2.26 3.91 16.82
C ALA A 123 3.05 2.60 16.71
N THR A 124 2.43 1.52 17.15
CA THR A 124 3.07 0.20 17.18
C THR A 124 2.69 -0.69 15.98
N TRP A 125 1.68 -0.32 15.22
CA TRP A 125 1.12 -1.16 14.15
C TRP A 125 2.11 -1.44 13.00
N HIS A 126 3.08 -0.56 12.77
CA HIS A 126 4.06 -0.68 11.68
C HIS A 126 5.41 -1.27 12.12
N GLY A 127 5.68 -1.38 13.40
CA GLY A 127 6.92 -1.96 13.95
C GLY A 127 8.20 -1.13 13.72
N TYR A 128 8.13 0.04 13.10
CA TYR A 128 9.28 0.91 12.89
C TYR A 128 9.43 1.89 14.05
N ALA A 129 10.67 2.30 14.32
CA ALA A 129 11.01 3.25 15.37
C ALA A 129 12.03 4.30 14.88
N ASN A 130 12.17 5.37 15.65
CA ASN A 130 13.24 6.37 15.49
C ASN A 130 13.17 7.24 14.22
N TYR A 131 12.01 7.61 13.75
CA TYR A 131 11.86 8.64 12.74
C TYR A 131 10.88 9.75 13.17
N ALA A 132 10.96 10.88 12.48
CA ALA A 132 10.14 12.04 12.78
C ALA A 132 8.68 11.82 12.40
N ASP A 133 7.78 12.49 13.10
CA ASP A 133 6.38 12.55 12.75
C ASP A 133 6.20 13.07 11.30
N GLY A 134 5.25 12.49 10.57
CA GLY A 134 4.98 12.83 9.18
C GLY A 134 6.09 12.47 8.18
N TYR A 135 7.14 11.72 8.60
CA TYR A 135 8.24 11.34 7.72
C TYR A 135 7.83 10.38 6.61
N ALA A 136 6.92 9.46 6.89
CA ALA A 136 6.49 8.44 5.95
C ALA A 136 4.99 8.13 6.09
N MET A 137 4.40 7.65 5.01
CA MET A 137 3.03 7.17 4.98
C MET A 137 2.90 5.93 4.10
N VAL A 138 1.84 5.18 4.29
CA VAL A 138 1.44 4.11 3.35
C VAL A 138 0.98 4.75 2.05
N ASP A 139 1.46 4.24 0.93
CA ASP A 139 0.95 4.62 -0.39
C ASP A 139 -0.43 3.96 -0.61
N PRO A 140 -1.52 4.74 -0.78
CA PRO A 140 -2.86 4.19 -0.98
C PRO A 140 -2.97 3.24 -2.18
N ASN A 141 -2.16 3.46 -3.22
CA ASN A 141 -2.15 2.65 -4.44
C ASN A 141 -1.34 1.36 -4.32
N LYS A 142 -0.60 1.19 -3.22
CA LYS A 142 0.20 -0.01 -2.95
C LYS A 142 -0.45 -0.85 -1.86
N LEU A 143 -1.23 -1.83 -2.28
CA LEU A 143 -1.85 -2.78 -1.36
C LEU A 143 -0.82 -3.82 -0.92
N THR A 144 -0.25 -3.61 0.27
CA THR A 144 0.61 -4.60 0.92
C THR A 144 -0.23 -5.48 1.82
N LEU A 145 -0.17 -6.79 1.60
CA LEU A 145 -0.79 -7.80 2.44
C LEU A 145 0.28 -8.57 3.21
N LEU A 146 0.14 -8.62 4.51
CA LEU A 146 0.91 -9.54 5.34
C LEU A 146 0.25 -10.91 5.30
N THR A 147 1.07 -11.94 5.12
CA THR A 147 0.61 -13.33 5.22
C THR A 147 0.63 -13.79 6.68
N PRO A 148 -0.22 -14.75 7.07
CA PRO A 148 -0.20 -15.33 8.42
C PRO A 148 1.18 -15.87 8.78
N GLY A 149 1.61 -15.68 10.02
CA GLY A 149 2.87 -16.21 10.54
C GLY A 149 3.88 -15.17 10.99
N ILE A 150 3.54 -13.90 10.96
CA ILE A 150 4.35 -12.82 11.52
C ILE A 150 3.51 -11.87 12.36
N ASP A 151 4.05 -11.48 13.50
CA ASP A 151 3.53 -10.35 14.28
C ASP A 151 4.15 -9.06 13.74
N ARG A 152 3.35 -8.22 13.10
CA ARG A 152 3.83 -6.99 12.47
C ARG A 152 4.36 -5.93 13.45
N LYS A 153 3.94 -5.99 14.72
CA LYS A 153 4.36 -5.03 15.75
C LYS A 153 5.77 -5.32 16.25
N THR A 154 6.10 -6.59 16.35
CA THR A 154 7.37 -7.07 16.88
C THR A 154 8.34 -7.60 15.83
N GLY A 155 7.81 -7.98 14.66
CA GLY A 155 8.56 -8.69 13.63
C GLY A 155 8.85 -10.16 13.99
N ALA A 156 8.28 -10.66 15.08
CA ALA A 156 8.50 -12.04 15.52
C ALA A 156 7.71 -13.04 14.65
N TYR A 157 8.34 -14.17 14.36
CA TYR A 157 7.64 -15.28 13.70
C TYR A 157 6.77 -16.02 14.70
N LEU A 158 5.58 -16.40 14.27
CA LEU A 158 4.67 -17.29 15.00
C LEU A 158 5.04 -18.76 14.73
N ASP A 159 4.52 -19.68 15.56
CA ASP A 159 4.80 -21.11 15.44
C ASP A 159 4.35 -21.72 14.11
N PHE A 160 3.40 -21.08 13.44
CA PHE A 160 2.89 -21.48 12.14
C PHE A 160 2.54 -20.27 11.28
N GLY A 161 2.50 -20.47 9.98
CA GLY A 161 2.23 -19.41 9.02
C GLY A 161 2.23 -19.91 7.58
N VAL A 162 1.91 -19.03 6.66
CA VAL A 162 1.96 -19.30 5.22
C VAL A 162 2.97 -18.36 4.59
N PRO A 163 4.08 -18.87 4.04
CA PRO A 163 5.02 -18.03 3.32
C PRO A 163 4.35 -17.32 2.15
N ALA A 164 4.64 -16.04 1.99
CA ALA A 164 4.05 -15.23 0.93
C ALA A 164 4.38 -15.77 -0.48
N THR A 165 5.54 -16.41 -0.64
CA THR A 165 5.92 -17.07 -1.90
C THR A 165 4.95 -18.18 -2.30
N VAL A 166 4.45 -18.97 -1.35
CA VAL A 166 3.46 -20.02 -1.60
C VAL A 166 2.14 -19.40 -2.07
N VAL A 167 1.69 -18.35 -1.37
CA VAL A 167 0.47 -17.61 -1.73
C VAL A 167 0.62 -16.96 -3.11
N ALA A 168 1.75 -16.34 -3.40
CA ALA A 168 2.00 -15.71 -4.70
C ALA A 168 2.00 -16.73 -5.85
N HIS A 169 2.51 -17.94 -5.65
CA HIS A 169 2.40 -19.02 -6.63
C HIS A 169 0.94 -19.43 -6.86
N TYR A 170 0.19 -19.67 -5.79
CA TYR A 170 -1.24 -19.99 -5.89
C TYR A 170 -2.03 -18.91 -6.62
N LEU A 171 -1.80 -17.64 -6.30
CA LEU A 171 -2.45 -16.50 -6.97
C LEU A 171 -2.15 -16.45 -8.46
N ARG A 172 -0.90 -16.74 -8.87
CA ARG A 172 -0.53 -16.80 -10.28
C ARG A 172 -1.27 -17.90 -11.04
N GLU A 173 -1.51 -19.04 -10.43
CA GLU A 173 -2.35 -20.12 -11.02
C GLU A 173 -3.79 -19.64 -11.22
N GLN A 174 -4.27 -18.75 -10.35
CA GLN A 174 -5.57 -18.08 -10.47
C GLN A 174 -5.53 -16.83 -11.37
N ARG A 175 -4.42 -16.58 -12.09
CA ARG A 175 -4.19 -15.42 -12.96
C ARG A 175 -4.09 -14.07 -12.23
N VAL A 176 -3.88 -14.08 -10.94
CA VAL A 176 -3.60 -12.89 -10.14
C VAL A 176 -2.10 -12.79 -9.94
N VAL A 177 -1.49 -11.76 -10.52
CA VAL A 177 -0.03 -11.57 -10.51
C VAL A 177 0.31 -10.43 -9.57
N PRO A 178 0.89 -10.71 -8.39
CA PRO A 178 1.38 -9.64 -7.51
C PRO A 178 2.60 -8.96 -8.13
N GLU A 179 2.78 -7.67 -7.83
CA GLU A 179 3.95 -6.91 -8.26
C GLU A 179 5.21 -7.39 -7.55
N LYS A 180 5.11 -7.58 -6.25
CA LYS A 180 6.22 -8.04 -5.40
C LYS A 180 5.77 -9.10 -4.43
N CYS A 181 6.72 -9.97 -4.07
CA CYS A 181 6.55 -10.96 -3.03
C CYS A 181 7.83 -11.03 -2.20
N ASP A 182 7.68 -10.97 -0.90
CA ASP A 182 8.73 -11.18 0.10
C ASP A 182 8.41 -12.44 0.91
N LEU A 183 9.09 -12.68 2.03
CA LEU A 183 8.84 -13.87 2.87
C LEU A 183 7.42 -13.86 3.47
N ASN A 184 6.98 -12.73 3.95
CA ASN A 184 5.73 -12.58 4.71
C ASN A 184 4.82 -11.48 4.18
N SER A 185 5.09 -10.94 3.00
CA SER A 185 4.27 -9.91 2.40
C SER A 185 4.13 -10.07 0.90
N ILE A 186 2.99 -9.64 0.39
CA ILE A 186 2.66 -9.57 -1.03
C ILE A 186 2.22 -8.15 -1.33
N LEU A 187 2.73 -7.58 -2.40
CA LEU A 187 2.37 -6.26 -2.86
C LEU A 187 1.57 -6.32 -4.16
N PHE A 188 0.44 -5.67 -4.17
CA PHE A 188 -0.34 -5.40 -5.36
C PHE A 188 -0.30 -3.90 -5.66
N LEU A 189 -0.15 -3.57 -6.93
CA LEU A 189 -0.22 -2.21 -7.41
C LEU A 189 -1.63 -1.94 -7.93
N MET A 190 -2.33 -1.02 -7.29
CA MET A 190 -3.62 -0.53 -7.76
C MET A 190 -3.38 0.54 -8.80
N THR A 191 -3.86 0.33 -10.01
CA THR A 191 -3.68 1.26 -11.14
C THR A 191 -5.02 1.70 -11.71
N PRO A 192 -5.08 2.84 -12.43
CA PRO A 192 -6.31 3.26 -13.10
C PRO A 192 -6.86 2.29 -14.15
N ALA A 193 -6.11 1.23 -14.48
CA ALA A 193 -6.55 0.18 -15.40
C ALA A 193 -7.34 -0.94 -14.72
N GLU A 194 -7.34 -0.98 -13.40
CA GLU A 194 -8.12 -1.96 -12.64
C GLU A 194 -9.61 -1.62 -12.71
N ASP A 195 -10.44 -2.65 -12.78
CA ASP A 195 -11.89 -2.55 -12.68
C ASP A 195 -12.44 -3.48 -11.59
N GLU A 196 -13.74 -3.47 -11.39
CA GLU A 196 -14.43 -4.23 -10.34
C GLU A 196 -14.75 -5.69 -10.75
N SER A 197 -14.26 -6.15 -11.91
CA SER A 197 -14.56 -7.48 -12.47
C SER A 197 -13.70 -8.60 -11.90
#